data_678c0aeb35bb70c8df727448ed75bf6e
#
_entry.id   678c0aeb35bb70c8df727448ed75bf6e
#
_cell.length_a   1.000
_cell.length_b   1.000
_cell.length_c   1.000
_cell.angle_alpha   90.00
_cell.angle_beta   90.00
_cell.angle_gamma   90.00
#
_symmetry.space_group_name_H-M   'P 1'
#
loop_
_entity.id
_entity.type
_entity.pdbx_description
1 polymer ?
#
loop_
_entity_poly.entity_id
_entity_poly.type
_entity_poly.pdbx_seq_one_letter_code
_entity_poly.pdbx_strand_id
1 'polypeptide(L)'
;INELDKIPAIELNISCPNVKQGGMAFGVSAKGASEVVKAVRAAYKKTLIVKLSPNVTDITEIARAAEESGADSVSLINTLLGMAIDAERKRPILSTVTGGMSGAAVKPIALRMVWQVAKAVNIPVIGLGGIMNWKDAVEFMLAGASAIQILSLIHISEPTRLLSIS
;
A
#
# COMPACT_ATOMS: atom_id res chain seq x y z
N ILE A 1 2.32 -22.76 -1.42
CA ILE A 1 1.18 -21.84 -1.66
C ILE A 1 0.52 -22.15 -3.00
N ASN A 2 1.27 -22.46 -4.06
CA ASN A 2 0.69 -22.81 -5.37
C ASN A 2 -0.32 -23.97 -5.31
N GLU A 3 -0.10 -24.93 -4.43
CA GLU A 3 -0.91 -26.16 -4.25
C GLU A 3 -2.13 -25.93 -3.32
N LEU A 4 -2.26 -24.74 -2.73
CA LEU A 4 -3.36 -24.41 -1.84
C LEU A 4 -4.51 -23.79 -2.63
N ASP A 5 -5.50 -24.59 -3.00
CA ASP A 5 -6.63 -24.13 -3.84
C ASP A 5 -7.43 -22.98 -3.24
N LYS A 6 -7.47 -22.90 -1.91
CA LYS A 6 -8.19 -21.83 -1.19
C LYS A 6 -7.44 -20.50 -1.15
N ILE A 7 -6.20 -20.42 -1.67
CA ILE A 7 -5.42 -19.18 -1.77
C ILE A 7 -5.33 -18.80 -3.23
N PRO A 8 -6.22 -17.93 -3.76
CA PRO A 8 -6.25 -17.56 -5.18
C PRO A 8 -5.20 -16.50 -5.54
N ALA A 9 -4.73 -15.71 -4.58
CA ALA A 9 -3.82 -14.59 -4.79
C ALA A 9 -2.88 -14.39 -3.61
N ILE A 10 -1.76 -13.74 -3.84
CA ILE A 10 -0.88 -13.19 -2.79
C ILE A 10 -0.63 -11.71 -3.03
N GLU A 11 -0.50 -10.94 -1.95
CA GLU A 11 0.00 -9.58 -2.00
C GLU A 11 1.44 -9.56 -1.48
N LEU A 12 2.38 -9.27 -2.38
CA LEU A 12 3.79 -9.14 -2.07
C LEU A 12 4.08 -7.72 -1.57
N ASN A 13 4.40 -7.59 -0.29
CA ASN A 13 4.79 -6.32 0.31
C ASN A 13 6.31 -6.10 0.13
N ILE A 14 6.70 -5.27 -0.84
CA ILE A 14 8.11 -4.93 -1.11
C ILE A 14 8.60 -3.70 -0.33
N SER A 15 7.75 -3.10 0.49
CA SER A 15 7.98 -1.79 1.12
C SER A 15 8.06 -1.83 2.65
N CYS A 16 8.25 -3.00 3.27
CA CYS A 16 8.26 -3.13 4.73
C CYS A 16 9.52 -2.52 5.34
N PRO A 17 9.43 -1.43 6.15
CA PRO A 17 10.58 -0.82 6.80
C PRO A 17 11.14 -1.65 7.96
N ASN A 18 10.40 -2.66 8.43
CA ASN A 18 10.71 -3.44 9.62
C ASN A 18 11.62 -4.66 9.36
N VAL A 19 11.96 -4.93 8.11
CA VAL A 19 12.87 -6.03 7.77
C VAL A 19 14.29 -5.50 7.72
N LYS A 20 15.13 -5.86 8.69
CA LYS A 20 16.52 -5.40 8.85
C LYS A 20 17.43 -5.70 7.65
N GLN A 21 17.03 -6.58 6.74
CA GLN A 21 17.72 -6.85 5.47
C GLN A 21 16.69 -7.06 4.37
N GLY A 22 16.62 -6.15 3.41
CA GLY A 22 15.95 -6.35 2.13
C GLY A 22 14.64 -5.59 1.90
N GLY A 23 13.75 -5.44 2.89
CA GLY A 23 12.38 -4.94 2.64
C GLY A 23 12.30 -3.51 2.05
N MET A 24 12.99 -2.53 2.62
CA MET A 24 13.01 -1.15 2.08
C MET A 24 13.88 -1.05 0.81
N ALA A 25 14.93 -1.84 0.68
CA ALA A 25 15.83 -1.79 -0.46
C ALA A 25 15.14 -2.19 -1.77
N PHE A 26 14.18 -3.09 -1.71
CA PHE A 26 13.47 -3.56 -2.92
C PHE A 26 12.38 -2.59 -3.38
N GLY A 27 11.68 -1.93 -2.47
CA GLY A 27 10.54 -1.06 -2.80
C GLY A 27 10.90 0.38 -3.16
N VAL A 28 12.18 0.78 -3.03
CA VAL A 28 12.62 2.18 -3.27
C VAL A 28 13.28 2.39 -4.64
N SER A 29 13.49 1.34 -5.42
CA SER A 29 14.04 1.42 -6.77
C SER A 29 13.36 0.47 -7.74
N ALA A 30 13.26 0.87 -9.01
CA ALA A 30 12.71 0.02 -10.08
C ALA A 30 13.50 -1.30 -10.21
N LYS A 31 14.83 -1.25 -10.10
CA LYS A 31 15.68 -2.44 -10.13
C LYS A 31 15.37 -3.41 -9.01
N GLY A 32 15.31 -2.93 -7.76
CA GLY A 32 14.99 -3.78 -6.60
C GLY A 32 13.59 -4.39 -6.70
N ALA A 33 12.59 -3.59 -7.11
CA ALA A 33 11.23 -4.09 -7.35
C ALA A 33 11.21 -5.18 -8.40
N SER A 34 11.88 -4.96 -9.55
CA SER A 34 11.98 -5.95 -10.63
C SER A 34 12.63 -7.26 -10.18
N GLU A 35 13.73 -7.20 -9.45
CA GLU A 35 14.44 -8.40 -8.97
C GLU A 35 13.55 -9.26 -8.07
N VAL A 36 12.90 -8.67 -7.08
CA VAL A 36 12.05 -9.42 -6.14
C VAL A 36 10.78 -9.94 -6.80
N VAL A 37 10.14 -9.13 -7.66
CA VAL A 37 8.91 -9.56 -8.35
C VAL A 37 9.20 -10.71 -9.30
N LYS A 38 10.27 -10.66 -10.09
CA LYS A 38 10.70 -11.77 -10.97
C LYS A 38 10.98 -13.05 -10.18
N ALA A 39 11.68 -12.94 -9.04
CA ALA A 39 11.98 -14.10 -8.21
C ALA A 39 10.69 -14.74 -7.66
N VAL A 40 9.74 -13.94 -7.18
CA VAL A 40 8.45 -14.45 -6.70
C VAL A 40 7.62 -15.00 -7.84
N ARG A 41 7.55 -14.30 -8.99
CA ARG A 41 6.80 -14.74 -10.17
C ARG A 41 7.30 -16.09 -10.71
N ALA A 42 8.60 -16.32 -10.68
CA ALA A 42 9.17 -17.61 -11.10
C ALA A 42 8.63 -18.79 -10.25
N ALA A 43 8.47 -18.55 -8.95
CA ALA A 43 8.01 -19.56 -8.00
C ALA A 43 6.47 -19.61 -7.84
N TYR A 44 5.75 -18.51 -8.04
CA TYR A 44 4.31 -18.39 -7.81
C TYR A 44 3.55 -18.19 -9.12
N LYS A 45 2.53 -19.03 -9.39
CA LYS A 45 1.85 -19.10 -10.68
C LYS A 45 0.43 -18.50 -10.68
N LYS A 46 -0.10 -18.19 -9.50
CA LYS A 46 -1.43 -17.58 -9.35
C LYS A 46 -1.32 -16.04 -9.31
N THR A 47 -2.41 -15.36 -9.02
CA THR A 47 -2.46 -13.89 -9.01
C THR A 47 -1.47 -13.29 -8.01
N LEU A 48 -0.57 -12.46 -8.54
CA LEU A 48 0.46 -11.74 -7.79
C LEU A 48 0.16 -10.26 -7.78
N ILE A 49 -0.20 -9.75 -6.61
CA ILE A 49 -0.38 -8.32 -6.35
C ILE A 49 0.91 -7.79 -5.72
N VAL A 50 1.40 -6.63 -6.16
CA VAL A 50 2.61 -6.02 -5.61
C VAL A 50 2.25 -4.72 -4.90
N LYS A 51 2.54 -4.66 -3.58
CA LYS A 51 2.25 -3.49 -2.74
C LYS A 51 3.40 -2.51 -2.74
N LEU A 52 3.12 -1.30 -3.24
CA LEU A 52 4.11 -0.26 -3.48
C LEU A 52 4.27 0.70 -2.29
N SER A 53 5.51 1.19 -2.12
CA SER A 53 5.86 2.20 -1.13
C SER A 53 5.56 3.61 -1.63
N PRO A 54 5.02 4.51 -0.79
CA PRO A 54 4.91 5.93 -1.12
C PRO A 54 6.23 6.70 -0.90
N ASN A 55 7.23 6.07 -0.26
CA ASN A 55 8.48 6.72 0.13
C ASN A 55 9.51 6.69 -1.01
N VAL A 56 9.10 7.14 -2.18
CA VAL A 56 9.88 7.16 -3.43
C VAL A 56 9.67 8.47 -4.15
N THR A 57 10.60 8.84 -5.00
CA THR A 57 10.52 10.07 -5.80
C THR A 57 9.45 9.94 -6.90
N ASP A 58 9.47 8.82 -7.64
CA ASP A 58 8.47 8.51 -8.67
C ASP A 58 7.95 7.08 -8.48
N ILE A 59 6.71 6.97 -8.05
CA ILE A 59 6.04 5.68 -7.84
C ILE A 59 5.70 4.99 -9.17
N THR A 60 5.59 5.74 -10.26
CA THR A 60 5.23 5.18 -11.57
C THR A 60 6.34 4.33 -12.16
N GLU A 61 7.61 4.67 -11.88
CA GLU A 61 8.76 3.84 -12.27
C GLU A 61 8.72 2.47 -11.58
N ILE A 62 8.41 2.46 -10.29
CA ILE A 62 8.29 1.21 -9.51
C ILE A 62 7.11 0.38 -10.00
N ALA A 63 5.98 1.03 -10.30
CA ALA A 63 4.78 0.35 -10.81
C ALA A 63 5.04 -0.31 -12.17
N ARG A 64 5.68 0.38 -13.11
CA ARG A 64 6.07 -0.19 -14.41
C ARG A 64 7.04 -1.36 -14.24
N ALA A 65 8.04 -1.22 -13.37
CA ALA A 65 8.98 -2.30 -13.10
C ALA A 65 8.30 -3.55 -12.53
N ALA A 66 7.28 -3.37 -11.68
CA ALA A 66 6.47 -4.48 -11.17
C ALA A 66 5.65 -5.16 -12.27
N GLU A 67 4.96 -4.37 -13.13
CA GLU A 67 4.21 -4.87 -14.28
C GLU A 67 5.10 -5.65 -15.24
N GLU A 68 6.21 -5.09 -15.69
CA GLU A 68 7.18 -5.71 -16.60
C GLU A 68 7.83 -6.98 -16.01
N SER A 69 7.81 -7.10 -14.68
CA SER A 69 8.35 -8.26 -13.97
C SER A 69 7.32 -9.34 -13.69
N GLY A 70 6.08 -9.15 -14.14
CA GLY A 70 5.01 -10.16 -14.10
C GLY A 70 4.06 -10.03 -12.93
N ALA A 71 3.91 -8.85 -12.34
CA ALA A 71 2.79 -8.56 -11.44
C ALA A 71 1.47 -8.56 -12.23
N ASP A 72 0.42 -9.17 -11.66
CA ASP A 72 -0.93 -9.15 -12.24
C ASP A 72 -1.72 -7.91 -11.79
N SER A 73 -1.30 -7.27 -10.70
CA SER A 73 -1.90 -6.05 -10.15
C SER A 73 -0.91 -5.36 -9.24
N VAL A 74 -1.11 -4.05 -9.02
CA VAL A 74 -0.38 -3.30 -8.00
C VAL A 74 -1.35 -2.72 -6.97
N SER A 75 -0.93 -2.69 -5.70
CA SER A 75 -1.65 -2.01 -4.63
C SER A 75 -0.82 -0.87 -4.06
N LEU A 76 -1.43 0.26 -3.77
CA LEU A 76 -0.75 1.42 -3.18
C LEU A 76 -1.73 2.32 -2.41
N ILE A 77 -1.29 2.85 -1.29
CA ILE A 77 0.09 3.01 -0.83
C ILE A 77 0.32 2.24 0.47
N ASN A 78 1.57 1.86 0.73
CA ASN A 78 2.00 1.52 2.08
C ASN A 78 2.08 2.80 2.94
N THR A 79 2.52 2.72 4.19
CA THR A 79 2.62 3.86 5.09
C THR A 79 3.72 4.84 4.66
N LEU A 80 3.46 6.14 4.88
CA LEU A 80 4.48 7.18 4.78
C LEU A 80 5.41 7.12 5.99
N LEU A 81 6.68 7.39 5.78
CA LEU A 81 7.63 7.51 6.87
C LEU A 81 7.37 8.83 7.63
N GLY A 82 7.15 8.72 8.92
CA GLY A 82 6.87 9.84 9.81
C GLY A 82 7.66 9.76 11.10
N MET A 83 7.58 10.82 11.90
CA MET A 83 8.21 10.93 13.21
C MET A 83 7.33 11.76 14.14
N ALA A 84 7.39 11.48 15.44
CA ALA A 84 6.82 12.31 16.47
C ALA A 84 7.80 12.48 17.63
N ILE A 85 7.85 13.71 18.21
CA ILE A 85 8.71 14.07 19.31
C ILE A 85 7.85 14.42 20.51
N ASP A 86 8.20 13.85 21.66
CA ASP A 86 7.67 14.26 22.97
C ASP A 86 8.43 15.53 23.40
N ALA A 87 7.75 16.66 23.34
CA ALA A 87 8.36 17.97 23.65
C ALA A 87 8.74 18.12 25.13
N GLU A 88 8.02 17.46 26.04
CA GLU A 88 8.31 17.49 27.47
C GLU A 88 9.54 16.66 27.80
N ARG A 89 9.59 15.43 27.27
CA ARG A 89 10.69 14.49 27.47
C ARG A 89 11.89 14.73 26.53
N LYS A 90 11.73 15.64 25.56
CA LYS A 90 12.75 16.01 24.56
C LYS A 90 13.37 14.82 23.84
N ARG A 91 12.54 13.86 23.45
CA ARG A 91 12.96 12.62 22.76
C ARG A 91 11.89 12.12 21.78
N PRO A 92 12.26 11.29 20.81
CA PRO A 92 11.28 10.61 19.93
C PRO A 92 10.26 9.80 20.76
N ILE A 93 9.00 9.81 20.33
CA ILE A 93 7.94 9.00 20.94
C ILE A 93 8.17 7.53 20.64
N LEU A 94 8.55 7.22 19.39
CA LEU A 94 8.81 5.85 18.95
C LEU A 94 10.25 5.42 19.29
N SER A 95 10.42 4.22 19.79
CA SER A 95 11.74 3.64 20.06
C SER A 95 12.58 3.48 18.79
N THR A 96 11.92 3.33 17.63
CA THR A 96 12.54 3.26 16.30
C THR A 96 12.85 4.62 15.70
N VAL A 97 12.57 5.72 16.43
CA VAL A 97 12.68 7.12 16.01
C VAL A 97 11.64 7.49 14.94
N THR A 98 11.56 6.74 13.87
CA THR A 98 10.59 6.90 12.78
C THR A 98 9.63 5.73 12.73
N GLY A 99 8.46 5.93 12.12
CA GLY A 99 7.44 4.90 11.94
C GLY A 99 6.52 5.21 10.77
N GLY A 100 5.66 4.26 10.44
CA GLY A 100 4.68 4.41 9.36
C GLY A 100 3.51 5.28 9.79
N MET A 101 3.24 6.34 9.03
CA MET A 101 2.06 7.18 9.16
C MET A 101 0.94 6.66 8.26
N SER A 102 -0.26 6.52 8.81
CA SER A 102 -1.49 6.10 8.13
C SER A 102 -2.68 6.96 8.60
N GLY A 103 -3.89 6.63 8.16
CA GLY A 103 -5.12 7.32 8.51
C GLY A 103 -5.49 8.44 7.54
N ALA A 104 -6.49 9.26 7.87
CA ALA A 104 -7.09 10.26 6.97
C ALA A 104 -6.08 11.23 6.35
N ALA A 105 -5.03 11.58 7.08
CA ALA A 105 -4.00 12.53 6.63
C ALA A 105 -3.23 12.08 5.39
N VAL A 106 -3.14 10.76 5.12
CA VAL A 106 -2.41 10.25 3.95
C VAL A 106 -3.27 10.19 2.69
N LYS A 107 -4.60 10.34 2.78
CA LYS A 107 -5.53 10.21 1.64
C LYS A 107 -5.12 11.05 0.42
N PRO A 108 -4.85 12.36 0.52
CA PRO A 108 -4.52 13.16 -0.66
C PRO A 108 -3.23 12.69 -1.37
N ILE A 109 -2.29 12.13 -0.63
CA ILE A 109 -1.06 11.57 -1.18
C ILE A 109 -1.34 10.25 -1.88
N ALA A 110 -2.10 9.36 -1.22
CA ALA A 110 -2.50 8.08 -1.78
C ALA A 110 -3.32 8.25 -3.06
N LEU A 111 -4.29 9.16 -3.05
CA LEU A 111 -5.15 9.46 -4.19
C LEU A 111 -4.34 9.96 -5.39
N ARG A 112 -3.41 10.91 -5.17
CA ARG A 112 -2.50 11.40 -6.22
C ARG A 112 -1.66 10.27 -6.81
N MET A 113 -1.09 9.42 -5.96
CA MET A 113 -0.24 8.31 -6.41
C MET A 113 -1.04 7.27 -7.20
N VAL A 114 -2.25 6.92 -6.74
CA VAL A 114 -3.15 6.02 -7.49
C VAL A 114 -3.47 6.60 -8.87
N TRP A 115 -3.81 7.89 -8.94
CA TRP A 115 -4.09 8.56 -10.22
C TRP A 115 -2.89 8.56 -11.17
N GLN A 116 -1.66 8.73 -10.65
CA GLN A 116 -0.44 8.68 -11.44
C GLN A 116 -0.17 7.26 -11.97
N VAL A 117 -0.26 6.25 -11.08
CA VAL A 117 0.01 4.85 -11.42
C VAL A 117 -1.03 4.30 -12.39
N ALA A 118 -2.32 4.60 -12.19
CA ALA A 118 -3.39 4.17 -13.09
C ALA A 118 -3.23 4.65 -14.53
N LYS A 119 -2.47 5.73 -14.76
CA LYS A 119 -2.11 6.22 -16.09
C LYS A 119 -0.79 5.66 -16.63
N ALA A 120 -0.01 5.02 -15.77
CA ALA A 120 1.35 4.59 -16.09
C ALA A 120 1.44 3.09 -16.39
N VAL A 121 0.49 2.29 -15.93
CA VAL A 121 0.45 0.83 -16.10
C VAL A 121 -0.87 0.38 -16.73
N ASN A 122 -0.89 -0.83 -17.30
CA ASN A 122 -2.08 -1.43 -17.90
C ASN A 122 -2.75 -2.46 -16.98
N ILE A 123 -2.05 -2.90 -15.93
CA ILE A 123 -2.59 -3.84 -14.94
C ILE A 123 -3.50 -3.13 -13.93
N PRO A 124 -4.47 -3.85 -13.31
CA PRO A 124 -5.34 -3.28 -12.30
C PRO A 124 -4.60 -2.62 -11.13
N VAL A 125 -5.11 -1.49 -10.70
CA VAL A 125 -4.57 -0.71 -9.57
C VAL A 125 -5.53 -0.79 -8.39
N ILE A 126 -5.03 -1.18 -7.23
CA ILE A 126 -5.79 -1.26 -5.99
C ILE A 126 -5.39 -0.09 -5.10
N GLY A 127 -6.35 0.78 -4.80
CA GLY A 127 -6.11 1.99 -3.99
C GLY A 127 -6.30 1.72 -2.50
N LEU A 128 -5.38 2.20 -1.66
CA LEU A 128 -5.53 2.18 -0.20
C LEU A 128 -4.78 3.36 0.44
N GLY A 129 -5.28 3.77 1.61
CA GLY A 129 -4.68 4.83 2.42
C GLY A 129 -5.64 5.99 2.70
N GLY A 130 -6.10 6.08 3.93
CA GLY A 130 -6.92 7.18 4.42
C GLY A 130 -8.37 7.18 3.95
N ILE A 131 -8.90 6.04 3.52
CA ILE A 131 -10.32 5.86 3.18
C ILE A 131 -11.10 5.77 4.48
N MET A 132 -11.94 6.78 4.76
CA MET A 132 -12.69 6.91 6.00
C MET A 132 -14.21 6.76 5.80
N ASN A 133 -14.68 6.92 4.59
CA ASN A 133 -16.09 6.87 4.24
C ASN A 133 -16.28 6.50 2.76
N TRP A 134 -17.54 6.34 2.34
CA TRP A 134 -17.86 5.94 0.96
C TRP A 134 -17.44 6.95 -0.11
N LYS A 135 -17.40 8.25 0.23
CA LYS A 135 -16.97 9.31 -0.72
C LYS A 135 -15.49 9.14 -1.04
N ASP A 136 -14.68 8.87 -0.01
CA ASP A 136 -13.25 8.59 -0.20
C ASP A 136 -13.05 7.37 -1.12
N ALA A 137 -13.86 6.31 -0.95
CA ALA A 137 -13.82 5.14 -1.81
C ALA A 137 -14.12 5.49 -3.28
N VAL A 138 -15.16 6.29 -3.52
CA VAL A 138 -15.50 6.77 -4.87
C VAL A 138 -14.39 7.63 -5.47
N GLU A 139 -13.75 8.49 -4.68
CA GLU A 139 -12.61 9.29 -5.15
C GLU A 139 -11.46 8.42 -5.67
N PHE A 140 -11.15 7.31 -4.98
CA PHE A 140 -10.13 6.37 -5.45
C PHE A 140 -10.52 5.67 -6.76
N MET A 141 -11.79 5.29 -6.90
CA MET A 141 -12.30 4.72 -8.16
C MET A 141 -12.23 5.73 -9.30
N LEU A 142 -12.60 6.99 -9.05
CA LEU A 142 -12.50 8.08 -10.04
C LEU A 142 -11.03 8.41 -10.38
N ALA A 143 -10.10 8.19 -9.46
CA ALA A 143 -8.67 8.32 -9.73
C ALA A 143 -8.10 7.18 -10.59
N GLY A 144 -8.90 6.16 -10.90
CA GLY A 144 -8.51 5.03 -11.76
C GLY A 144 -8.21 3.72 -11.01
N ALA A 145 -8.50 3.65 -9.72
CA ALA A 145 -8.42 2.38 -9.01
C ALA A 145 -9.49 1.41 -9.51
N SER A 146 -9.11 0.15 -9.73
CA SER A 146 -10.02 -0.95 -10.07
C SER A 146 -10.68 -1.56 -8.83
N ALA A 147 -10.04 -1.40 -7.68
CA ALA A 147 -10.52 -1.85 -6.37
C ALA A 147 -9.90 -0.98 -5.26
N ILE A 148 -10.44 -1.11 -4.06
CA ILE A 148 -9.89 -0.45 -2.85
C ILE A 148 -9.63 -1.48 -1.76
N GLN A 149 -8.67 -1.17 -0.89
CA GLN A 149 -8.44 -1.92 0.36
C GLN A 149 -8.65 -1.00 1.55
N ILE A 150 -9.39 -1.49 2.54
CA ILE A 150 -9.63 -0.81 3.81
C ILE A 150 -9.11 -1.71 4.92
N LEU A 151 -8.02 -1.31 5.55
CA LEU A 151 -7.32 -2.13 6.53
C LEU A 151 -8.04 -2.17 7.88
N SER A 152 -8.61 -1.04 8.32
CA SER A 152 -9.36 -0.96 9.56
C SER A 152 -10.44 0.12 9.47
N LEU A 153 -11.68 -0.30 9.68
CA LEU A 153 -12.85 0.57 9.83
C LEU A 153 -13.37 0.58 11.28
N ILE A 154 -12.67 -0.06 12.21
CA ILE A 154 -13.17 -0.29 13.56
C ILE A 154 -13.49 1.01 14.32
N HIS A 155 -12.79 2.10 14.00
CA HIS A 155 -13.04 3.41 14.57
C HIS A 155 -13.98 4.30 13.72
N ILE A 156 -14.34 3.86 12.51
CA ILE A 156 -15.17 4.63 11.56
C ILE A 156 -16.60 4.13 11.57
N SER A 157 -16.76 2.84 11.75
CA SER A 157 -18.04 2.14 11.77
C SER A 157 -18.37 1.63 13.17
N GLU A 158 -17.92 2.31 14.21
CA GLU A 158 -18.50 2.06 15.53
C GLU A 158 -20.00 2.27 15.40
N PRO A 159 -20.82 1.25 15.69
CA PRO A 159 -22.26 1.37 15.58
C PRO A 159 -22.83 2.14 16.78
N THR A 160 -22.37 3.37 16.98
CA THR A 160 -23.03 4.34 17.86
C THR A 160 -24.49 4.53 17.44
N ARG A 161 -24.87 4.05 16.25
CA ARG A 161 -26.25 4.05 15.77
C ARG A 161 -27.09 2.87 16.27
N LEU A 162 -26.51 1.80 16.79
CA LEU A 162 -27.27 0.69 17.37
C LEU A 162 -27.81 1.01 18.76
N LEU A 163 -27.29 2.03 19.42
CA LEU A 163 -27.79 2.51 20.73
C LEU A 163 -28.87 3.58 20.61
N SER A 164 -29.21 4.05 19.40
CA SER A 164 -30.24 5.06 19.17
C SER A 164 -31.55 4.47 18.60
N ILE A 165 -31.70 3.15 18.57
CA ILE A 165 -32.92 2.46 18.20
C ILE A 165 -33.43 1.74 19.45
N SER A 166 -33.82 2.52 20.45
CA SER A 166 -34.64 2.10 21.57
C SER A 166 -35.73 3.15 21.80
#